data_46c18a3152a156c14ccda830296570ba
#
_entry.id   46c18a3152a156c14ccda830296570ba
#
_cell.length_a   1.000
_cell.length_b   1.000
_cell.length_c   1.000
_cell.angle_alpha   90.00
_cell.angle_beta   90.00
_cell.angle_gamma   90.00
#
_symmetry.space_group_name_H-M   'P 1'
#
loop_
_entity.id
_entity.type
_entity.pdbx_description
1 polymer ?
#
loop_
_entity_poly.entity_id
_entity_poly.type
_entity_poly.pdbx_seq_one_letter_code
_entity_poly.pdbx_strand_id
1 'polypeptide(L)'
;KLENDPAAWRGQDMMGRDDWHVPINATHRRELDSAIEHAKGLYKNVVALTKNDFPLPTLGPFLSALNNELEGGRGFVVIEGLPALELDEETGKIVLWGIGQYLGLPAKQDGEGSLIHSVRDIGASVESTHNIRSYQTADPISWHNDGADIFMLYCLRTGKSGGESKLVSAVEIFNEIVRRHPNLAATLERDFWFDTRGQRQDGARVEVMPVYNRHNGLLTANMKYRY
;
A
#
# COMPACT_ATOMS: atom_id res chain seq x y z
N LYS A 1 7.26 -13.73 -22.75
CA LYS A 1 6.95 -15.02 -22.12
C LYS A 1 5.90 -14.79 -21.03
N LEU A 2 4.96 -15.73 -20.85
CA LEU A 2 4.01 -15.64 -19.72
C LEU A 2 4.75 -15.84 -18.39
N GLU A 3 4.33 -15.07 -17.39
CA GLU A 3 4.82 -15.22 -16.02
C GLU A 3 4.02 -16.34 -15.32
N ASN A 4 4.75 -17.28 -14.75
CA ASN A 4 4.20 -18.29 -13.86
C ASN A 4 4.56 -17.88 -12.43
N ASP A 5 3.75 -16.98 -11.88
CA ASP A 5 3.99 -16.32 -10.61
C ASP A 5 2.72 -16.44 -9.75
N PRO A 6 2.82 -16.73 -8.45
CA PRO A 6 1.66 -16.76 -7.55
C PRO A 6 0.82 -15.48 -7.56
N ALA A 7 1.44 -14.34 -7.90
CA ALA A 7 0.75 -13.07 -8.07
C ALA A 7 -0.04 -12.97 -9.39
N ALA A 8 0.06 -13.93 -10.32
CA ALA A 8 -0.69 -13.94 -11.59
C ALA A 8 -2.09 -14.54 -11.41
N TRP A 9 -2.94 -13.88 -10.64
CA TRP A 9 -4.32 -14.29 -10.40
C TRP A 9 -5.34 -13.39 -11.10
N ARG A 10 -6.52 -13.92 -11.35
CA ARG A 10 -7.70 -13.17 -11.80
C ARG A 10 -8.70 -13.01 -10.66
N GLY A 11 -9.53 -11.96 -10.70
CA GLY A 11 -10.54 -11.73 -9.68
C GLY A 11 -11.46 -12.95 -9.45
N GLN A 12 -11.82 -13.67 -10.52
CA GLN A 12 -12.59 -14.90 -10.42
C GLN A 12 -11.89 -16.03 -9.64
N ASP A 13 -10.55 -16.06 -9.65
CA ASP A 13 -9.77 -17.06 -8.93
C ASP A 13 -9.75 -16.77 -7.42
N MET A 14 -10.02 -15.51 -7.06
CA MET A 14 -10.12 -15.05 -5.67
C MET A 14 -11.55 -15.16 -5.11
N MET A 15 -12.55 -15.31 -5.98
CA MET A 15 -13.93 -15.47 -5.55
C MET A 15 -14.13 -16.80 -4.81
N GLY A 16 -14.70 -16.71 -3.60
CA GLY A 16 -14.93 -17.89 -2.75
C GLY A 16 -13.67 -18.38 -2.00
N ARG A 17 -12.56 -17.66 -2.10
CA ARG A 17 -11.36 -17.86 -1.26
C ARG A 17 -11.38 -16.86 -0.11
N ASP A 18 -10.98 -17.32 1.07
CA ASP A 18 -10.86 -16.53 2.29
C ASP A 18 -9.42 -16.55 2.88
N ASP A 19 -8.51 -17.29 2.24
CA ASP A 19 -7.13 -17.47 2.68
C ASP A 19 -6.24 -16.22 2.56
N TRP A 20 -6.77 -15.13 2.00
CA TRP A 20 -6.17 -13.80 2.00
C TRP A 20 -6.65 -12.92 3.17
N HIS A 21 -7.67 -13.37 3.92
CA HIS A 21 -8.08 -12.81 5.19
C HIS A 21 -7.22 -13.40 6.32
N VAL A 22 -6.54 -12.54 7.04
CA VAL A 22 -5.55 -12.90 8.06
C VAL A 22 -6.01 -12.35 9.41
N PRO A 23 -6.82 -13.10 10.16
CA PRO A 23 -7.31 -12.63 11.45
C PRO A 23 -6.20 -12.66 12.51
N ILE A 24 -6.09 -11.59 13.29
CA ILE A 24 -5.28 -11.59 14.49
C ILE A 24 -6.02 -12.30 15.63
N ASN A 25 -5.28 -13.04 16.44
CA ASN A 25 -5.86 -13.75 17.59
C ASN A 25 -5.96 -12.85 18.84
N ALA A 26 -6.58 -13.37 19.90
CA ALA A 26 -6.77 -12.63 21.14
C ALA A 26 -5.44 -12.24 21.85
N THR A 27 -4.37 -13.00 21.66
CA THR A 27 -3.05 -12.65 22.18
C THR A 27 -2.45 -11.49 21.40
N HIS A 28 -2.47 -11.54 20.07
CA HIS A 28 -2.06 -10.45 19.19
C HIS A 28 -2.82 -9.16 19.51
N ARG A 29 -4.13 -9.27 19.75
CA ARG A 29 -4.95 -8.10 20.09
C ARG A 29 -4.51 -7.48 21.42
N ARG A 30 -4.28 -8.26 22.48
CA ARG A 30 -3.79 -7.74 23.76
C ARG A 30 -2.41 -7.10 23.65
N GLU A 31 -1.51 -7.71 22.87
CA GLU A 31 -0.20 -7.10 22.59
C GLU A 31 -0.34 -5.73 21.94
N LEU A 32 -1.21 -5.65 20.93
CA LEU A 32 -1.45 -4.41 20.21
C LEU A 32 -2.03 -3.33 21.12
N ASP A 33 -3.04 -3.66 21.93
CA ASP A 33 -3.62 -2.74 22.90
C ASP A 33 -2.57 -2.22 23.89
N SER A 34 -1.69 -3.12 24.39
CA SER A 34 -0.60 -2.74 25.29
C SER A 34 0.46 -1.86 24.60
N ALA A 35 0.80 -2.16 23.34
CA ALA A 35 1.76 -1.37 22.57
C ALA A 35 1.22 0.04 22.25
N ILE A 36 -0.07 0.15 21.97
CA ILE A 36 -0.75 1.45 21.77
C ILE A 36 -0.62 2.30 23.03
N GLU A 37 -1.01 1.77 24.18
CA GLU A 37 -0.96 2.52 25.44
C GLU A 37 0.49 2.89 25.81
N HIS A 38 1.45 1.99 25.60
CA HIS A 38 2.86 2.28 25.79
C HIS A 38 3.33 3.44 24.91
N ALA A 39 3.07 3.37 23.60
CA ALA A 39 3.48 4.41 22.63
C ALA A 39 2.84 5.78 22.95
N LYS A 40 1.56 5.81 23.31
CA LYS A 40 0.87 7.04 23.74
C LYS A 40 1.51 7.66 24.96
N GLY A 41 1.92 6.84 25.93
CA GLY A 41 2.58 7.30 27.17
C GLY A 41 3.97 7.92 26.93
N LEU A 42 4.58 7.73 25.77
CA LEU A 42 5.89 8.32 25.44
C LEU A 42 5.79 9.76 24.96
N TYR A 43 4.61 10.25 24.57
CA TYR A 43 4.38 11.61 24.03
C TYR A 43 5.31 11.97 22.86
N LYS A 44 5.74 10.98 22.07
CA LYS A 44 6.57 11.17 20.88
C LYS A 44 5.72 11.46 19.65
N ASN A 45 6.32 12.16 18.66
CA ASN A 45 5.75 12.21 17.33
C ASN A 45 5.65 10.79 16.77
N VAL A 46 4.55 10.45 16.12
CA VAL A 46 4.25 9.11 15.59
C VAL A 46 5.40 8.59 14.73
N VAL A 47 5.94 9.41 13.82
CA VAL A 47 7.03 8.99 12.92
C VAL A 47 8.40 8.86 13.60
N ALA A 48 8.51 9.25 14.86
CA ALA A 48 9.71 9.05 15.69
C ALA A 48 9.64 7.77 16.55
N LEU A 49 8.50 7.08 16.57
CA LEU A 49 8.36 5.82 17.29
C LEU A 49 9.18 4.73 16.59
N THR A 50 9.85 3.94 17.39
CA THR A 50 10.66 2.78 16.95
C THR A 50 9.98 1.47 17.33
N LYS A 51 10.50 0.33 16.86
CA LYS A 51 10.03 -1.01 17.29
C LYS A 51 10.05 -1.17 18.81
N ASN A 52 11.01 -0.55 19.50
CA ASN A 52 11.09 -0.62 20.97
C ASN A 52 9.98 0.20 21.64
N ASP A 53 9.49 1.22 20.98
CA ASP A 53 8.39 2.06 21.45
C ASP A 53 7.02 1.43 21.13
N PHE A 54 6.99 0.39 20.28
CA PHE A 54 5.79 -0.35 19.89
C PHE A 54 6.05 -1.86 19.88
N PRO A 55 6.29 -2.49 21.05
CA PRO A 55 6.71 -3.87 21.15
C PRO A 55 5.58 -4.85 20.82
N LEU A 56 5.82 -5.73 19.84
CA LEU A 56 4.89 -6.79 19.42
C LEU A 56 5.61 -8.15 19.44
N PRO A 57 5.82 -8.76 20.63
CA PRO A 57 6.65 -9.96 20.76
C PRO A 57 6.13 -11.18 20.00
N THR A 58 4.81 -11.36 19.84
CA THR A 58 4.23 -12.47 19.06
C THR A 58 3.62 -11.99 17.74
N LEU A 59 2.96 -10.84 17.73
CA LEU A 59 2.39 -10.27 16.51
C LEU A 59 3.48 -9.81 15.53
N GLY A 60 4.59 -9.25 16.01
CA GLY A 60 5.69 -8.78 15.17
C GLY A 60 6.28 -9.85 14.26
N PRO A 61 6.72 -11.02 14.79
CA PRO A 61 7.13 -12.15 13.96
C PRO A 61 6.05 -12.65 12.99
N PHE A 62 4.79 -12.64 13.40
CA PHE A 62 3.66 -12.98 12.53
C PHE A 62 3.53 -11.99 11.36
N LEU A 63 3.58 -10.68 11.61
CA LEU A 63 3.57 -9.65 10.57
C LEU A 63 4.76 -9.79 9.62
N SER A 64 5.96 -10.01 10.16
CA SER A 64 7.17 -10.20 9.33
C SER A 64 7.07 -11.43 8.43
N ALA A 65 6.38 -12.49 8.87
CA ALA A 65 6.15 -13.67 8.04
C ALA A 65 5.20 -13.39 6.86
N LEU A 66 4.31 -12.38 6.97
CA LEU A 66 3.42 -11.99 5.87
C LEU A 66 4.19 -11.38 4.67
N ASN A 67 5.42 -10.89 4.87
CA ASN A 67 6.25 -10.40 3.77
C ASN A 67 6.49 -11.47 2.71
N ASN A 68 6.58 -12.75 3.10
CA ASN A 68 6.71 -13.83 2.14
C ASN A 68 5.50 -13.94 1.20
N GLU A 69 4.30 -13.68 1.71
CA GLU A 69 3.06 -13.67 0.91
C GLU A 69 2.97 -12.40 0.06
N LEU A 70 3.44 -11.26 0.59
CA LEU A 70 3.43 -9.98 -0.12
C LEU A 70 4.45 -9.94 -1.25
N GLU A 71 5.65 -10.47 -1.04
CA GLU A 71 6.76 -10.42 -2.01
C GLU A 71 6.78 -11.61 -2.98
N GLY A 72 6.51 -12.81 -2.50
CA GLY A 72 6.65 -14.05 -3.27
C GLY A 72 5.36 -14.87 -3.42
N GLY A 73 4.27 -14.43 -2.80
CA GLY A 73 2.95 -15.04 -2.88
C GLY A 73 2.01 -14.29 -3.80
N ARG A 74 0.74 -14.18 -3.40
CA ARG A 74 -0.29 -13.48 -4.21
C ARG A 74 -0.12 -11.96 -4.24
N GLY A 75 0.72 -11.37 -3.37
CA GLY A 75 1.02 -9.94 -3.34
C GLY A 75 0.08 -9.10 -2.49
N PHE A 76 -0.88 -9.67 -1.77
CA PHE A 76 -1.74 -8.94 -0.85
C PHE A 76 -2.30 -9.80 0.27
N VAL A 77 -2.64 -9.16 1.38
CA VAL A 77 -3.37 -9.74 2.51
C VAL A 77 -4.31 -8.68 3.10
N VAL A 78 -5.38 -9.12 3.77
CA VAL A 78 -6.23 -8.26 4.60
C VAL A 78 -6.12 -8.73 6.05
N ILE A 79 -5.55 -7.90 6.91
CA ILE A 79 -5.41 -8.19 8.34
C ILE A 79 -6.71 -7.79 9.02
N GLU A 80 -7.34 -8.74 9.71
CA GLU A 80 -8.61 -8.55 10.39
C GLU A 80 -8.45 -8.54 11.91
N GLY A 81 -9.38 -7.87 12.58
CA GLY A 81 -9.43 -7.82 14.05
C GLY A 81 -8.57 -6.72 14.67
N LEU A 82 -7.99 -5.83 13.85
CA LEU A 82 -7.32 -4.63 14.34
C LEU A 82 -8.33 -3.67 15.00
N PRO A 83 -7.94 -2.94 16.09
CA PRO A 83 -8.81 -1.95 16.71
C PRO A 83 -9.04 -0.78 15.75
N ALA A 84 -10.28 -0.41 15.49
CA ALA A 84 -10.57 0.69 14.56
C ALA A 84 -11.67 1.64 15.08
N LEU A 85 -12.85 1.09 15.40
CA LEU A 85 -14.05 1.88 15.66
C LEU A 85 -13.93 2.81 16.88
N GLU A 86 -13.12 2.45 17.87
CA GLU A 86 -12.95 3.16 19.13
C GLU A 86 -11.76 4.13 19.09
N LEU A 87 -10.95 4.11 18.03
CA LEU A 87 -9.74 4.91 17.94
C LEU A 87 -10.01 6.28 17.30
N ASP A 88 -9.33 7.31 17.82
CA ASP A 88 -9.16 8.56 17.13
C ASP A 88 -8.10 8.43 16.00
N GLU A 89 -7.98 9.45 15.17
CA GLU A 89 -7.07 9.45 14.02
C GLU A 89 -5.61 9.33 14.46
N GLU A 90 -5.20 10.00 15.53
CA GLU A 90 -3.82 9.98 15.99
C GLU A 90 -3.43 8.61 16.53
N THR A 91 -4.30 7.99 17.30
CA THR A 91 -4.10 6.59 17.74
C THR A 91 -4.07 5.62 16.56
N GLY A 92 -4.91 5.84 15.54
CA GLY A 92 -4.89 5.08 14.30
C GLY A 92 -3.55 5.19 13.55
N LYS A 93 -2.94 6.37 13.52
CA LYS A 93 -1.59 6.57 12.96
C LYS A 93 -0.53 5.83 13.76
N ILE A 94 -0.63 5.80 15.10
CA ILE A 94 0.27 5.02 15.96
C ILE A 94 0.18 3.53 15.60
N VAL A 95 -1.02 2.98 15.46
CA VAL A 95 -1.22 1.58 15.07
C VAL A 95 -0.61 1.29 13.69
N LEU A 96 -0.94 2.10 12.69
CA LEU A 96 -0.43 1.94 11.33
C LEU A 96 1.10 2.00 11.29
N TRP A 97 1.69 2.99 11.96
CA TRP A 97 3.13 3.18 12.05
C TRP A 97 3.81 2.02 12.76
N GLY A 98 3.28 1.63 13.93
CA GLY A 98 3.82 0.56 14.75
C GLY A 98 3.85 -0.80 14.01
N ILE A 99 2.75 -1.15 13.34
CA ILE A 99 2.65 -2.35 12.50
C ILE A 99 3.63 -2.26 11.31
N GLY A 100 3.69 -1.11 10.65
CA GLY A 100 4.55 -0.88 9.49
C GLY A 100 6.03 -1.15 9.75
N GLN A 101 6.51 -0.90 10.97
CA GLN A 101 7.91 -1.16 11.34
C GLN A 101 8.29 -2.63 11.36
N TYR A 102 7.31 -3.54 11.37
CA TYR A 102 7.53 -4.99 11.27
C TYR A 102 7.45 -5.50 9.83
N LEU A 103 6.97 -4.66 8.91
CA LEU A 103 6.85 -4.99 7.49
C LEU A 103 8.00 -4.41 6.65
N GLY A 104 8.53 -3.23 7.01
CA GLY A 104 9.60 -2.62 6.24
C GLY A 104 10.04 -1.26 6.75
N LEU A 105 10.70 -0.50 5.89
CA LEU A 105 11.12 0.87 6.13
C LEU A 105 10.10 1.84 5.50
N PRO A 106 9.75 2.94 6.18
CA PRO A 106 8.80 3.89 5.65
C PRO A 106 9.37 4.66 4.45
N ALA A 107 8.58 4.75 3.39
CA ALA A 107 8.88 5.57 2.22
C ALA A 107 8.18 6.95 2.32
N LYS A 108 8.83 7.97 1.78
CA LYS A 108 8.25 9.30 1.68
C LYS A 108 7.08 9.30 0.68
N GLN A 109 5.97 9.89 1.09
CA GLN A 109 4.71 9.88 0.35
C GLN A 109 4.54 11.12 -0.54
N ASP A 110 5.28 12.19 -0.26
CA ASP A 110 5.21 13.46 -0.98
C ASP A 110 6.54 14.20 -1.00
N GLY A 111 6.58 15.34 -1.69
CA GLY A 111 7.76 16.21 -1.78
C GLY A 111 8.14 16.89 -0.46
N GLU A 112 7.25 16.97 0.51
CA GLU A 112 7.49 17.51 1.85
C GLU A 112 8.10 16.48 2.80
N GLY A 113 8.10 15.21 2.39
CA GLY A 113 8.67 14.09 3.13
C GLY A 113 7.73 13.44 4.13
N SER A 114 6.43 13.65 3.99
CA SER A 114 5.42 12.98 4.82
C SER A 114 5.50 11.47 4.67
N LEU A 115 5.33 10.75 5.79
CA LEU A 115 5.45 9.28 5.84
C LEU A 115 4.09 8.59 6.04
N ILE A 116 3.07 9.33 6.45
CA ILE A 116 1.68 8.85 6.63
C ILE A 116 0.73 9.91 6.10
N HIS A 117 -0.30 9.48 5.40
CA HIS A 117 -1.40 10.33 4.98
C HIS A 117 -2.74 9.83 5.52
N SER A 118 -3.61 10.79 5.87
CA SER A 118 -5.02 10.50 6.12
C SER A 118 -5.78 10.52 4.81
N VAL A 119 -6.47 9.41 4.52
CA VAL A 119 -7.35 9.27 3.35
C VAL A 119 -8.76 9.65 3.77
N ARG A 120 -9.24 10.79 3.32
CA ARG A 120 -10.61 11.27 3.61
C ARG A 120 -11.01 12.38 2.64
N ASP A 121 -12.30 12.47 2.38
CA ASP A 121 -12.88 13.59 1.67
C ASP A 121 -12.79 14.86 2.54
N ILE A 122 -12.17 15.90 2.01
CA ILE A 122 -12.09 17.24 2.63
C ILE A 122 -13.05 18.24 1.97
N GLY A 123 -13.97 17.76 1.13
CA GLY A 123 -14.94 18.59 0.41
C GLY A 123 -14.35 19.35 -0.78
N ALA A 124 -13.21 18.90 -1.31
CA ALA A 124 -12.56 19.50 -2.46
C ALA A 124 -12.72 18.62 -3.71
N SER A 125 -12.45 19.19 -4.90
CA SER A 125 -12.41 18.45 -6.17
C SER A 125 -11.03 18.56 -6.81
N VAL A 126 -10.55 17.48 -7.42
CA VAL A 126 -9.28 17.44 -8.15
C VAL A 126 -9.26 18.44 -9.32
N GLU A 127 -10.43 18.75 -9.89
CA GLU A 127 -10.56 19.73 -10.98
C GLU A 127 -10.38 21.17 -10.53
N SER A 128 -10.59 21.47 -9.24
CA SER A 128 -10.63 22.84 -8.72
C SER A 128 -9.28 23.39 -8.27
N THR A 129 -8.26 22.54 -8.02
CA THR A 129 -6.97 22.98 -7.50
C THR A 129 -5.82 22.03 -7.89
N HIS A 130 -4.71 22.59 -8.36
CA HIS A 130 -3.52 21.83 -8.83
C HIS A 130 -2.85 20.97 -7.73
N ASN A 131 -3.13 21.21 -6.46
CA ASN A 131 -2.44 20.57 -5.34
C ASN A 131 -3.29 19.53 -4.58
N ILE A 132 -4.57 19.35 -4.98
CA ILE A 132 -5.43 18.35 -4.31
C ILE A 132 -5.17 16.98 -4.89
N ARG A 133 -5.02 16.01 -4.00
CA ARG A 133 -4.83 14.60 -4.33
C ARG A 133 -6.15 13.84 -4.30
N SER A 134 -6.32 12.84 -5.16
CA SER A 134 -7.54 12.04 -5.24
C SER A 134 -7.96 11.41 -3.90
N TYR A 135 -7.00 11.05 -3.04
CA TYR A 135 -7.29 10.50 -1.70
C TYR A 135 -7.88 11.52 -0.71
N GLN A 136 -7.93 12.80 -1.09
CA GLN A 136 -8.51 13.90 -0.30
C GLN A 136 -9.91 14.29 -0.80
N THR A 137 -10.44 13.59 -1.78
CA THR A 137 -11.72 13.88 -2.43
C THR A 137 -12.64 12.67 -2.40
N ALA A 138 -13.93 12.90 -2.74
CA ALA A 138 -14.89 11.82 -2.99
C ALA A 138 -14.81 11.26 -4.42
N ASP A 139 -13.91 11.78 -5.26
CA ASP A 139 -13.77 11.34 -6.66
C ASP A 139 -13.18 9.92 -6.74
N PRO A 140 -13.59 9.11 -7.73
CA PRO A 140 -13.01 7.80 -7.94
C PRO A 140 -11.51 7.89 -8.26
N ILE A 141 -10.72 7.07 -7.60
CA ILE A 141 -9.27 6.98 -7.85
C ILE A 141 -9.04 5.97 -8.97
N SER A 142 -8.33 6.39 -10.03
CA SER A 142 -7.94 5.52 -11.15
C SER A 142 -6.98 4.42 -10.71
N TRP A 143 -6.94 3.32 -11.46
CA TRP A 143 -5.99 2.24 -11.24
C TRP A 143 -4.55 2.73 -11.29
N HIS A 144 -3.77 2.40 -10.27
CA HIS A 144 -2.36 2.82 -10.15
C HIS A 144 -1.59 1.87 -9.23
N ASN A 145 -0.28 1.94 -9.28
CA ASN A 145 0.61 1.45 -8.24
C ASN A 145 1.09 2.65 -7.39
N ASP A 146 1.29 2.41 -6.11
CA ASP A 146 2.04 3.32 -5.27
C ASP A 146 3.55 3.20 -5.50
N GLY A 147 4.31 4.20 -5.09
CA GLY A 147 5.74 4.29 -5.34
C GLY A 147 6.62 3.59 -4.30
N ALA A 148 6.14 2.50 -3.70
CA ALA A 148 6.87 1.72 -2.71
C ALA A 148 6.69 0.22 -2.99
N ASP A 149 7.53 -0.63 -2.39
CA ASP A 149 7.43 -2.09 -2.56
C ASP A 149 6.15 -2.65 -1.92
N ILE A 150 5.75 -2.07 -0.77
CA ILE A 150 4.52 -2.42 -0.06
C ILE A 150 3.80 -1.13 0.31
N PHE A 151 2.49 -1.07 0.11
CA PHE A 151 1.64 -0.06 0.71
C PHE A 151 0.73 -0.67 1.76
N MET A 152 0.31 0.14 2.72
CA MET A 152 -0.56 -0.28 3.81
C MET A 152 -1.68 0.74 4.00
N LEU A 153 -2.92 0.25 4.05
CA LEU A 153 -4.09 1.04 4.39
C LEU A 153 -4.71 0.52 5.68
N TYR A 154 -5.03 1.42 6.58
CA TYR A 154 -5.71 1.12 7.83
C TYR A 154 -7.07 1.82 7.87
N CYS A 155 -8.14 1.04 7.80
CA CYS A 155 -9.49 1.56 7.80
C CYS A 155 -9.96 1.86 9.23
N LEU A 156 -10.02 3.13 9.61
CA LEU A 156 -10.59 3.57 10.89
C LEU A 156 -12.11 3.66 10.85
N ARG A 157 -12.65 4.13 9.73
CA ARG A 157 -14.09 4.32 9.51
C ARG A 157 -14.39 4.02 8.05
N THR A 158 -15.47 3.31 7.82
CA THR A 158 -16.01 3.15 6.47
C THR A 158 -16.81 4.39 6.08
N GLY A 159 -16.81 4.74 4.81
CA GLY A 159 -17.70 5.75 4.27
C GLY A 159 -19.17 5.34 4.44
N LYS A 160 -20.07 6.31 4.46
CA LYS A 160 -21.52 6.04 4.45
C LYS A 160 -21.95 5.29 3.18
N SER A 161 -21.28 5.57 2.07
CA SER A 161 -21.43 4.89 0.78
C SER A 161 -20.16 5.12 -0.03
N GLY A 162 -19.77 4.18 -0.89
CA GLY A 162 -18.55 4.25 -1.68
C GLY A 162 -17.30 3.97 -0.86
N GLY A 163 -16.15 4.23 -1.47
CA GLY A 163 -14.83 4.02 -0.84
C GLY A 163 -14.35 2.56 -0.90
N GLU A 164 -15.00 1.73 -1.71
CA GLU A 164 -14.58 0.34 -1.91
C GLU A 164 -13.22 0.30 -2.62
N SER A 165 -12.29 -0.47 -2.04
CA SER A 165 -11.00 -0.75 -2.67
C SER A 165 -11.13 -1.91 -3.66
N LYS A 166 -10.47 -1.78 -4.81
CA LYS A 166 -10.38 -2.84 -5.82
C LYS A 166 -8.92 -3.14 -6.08
N LEU A 167 -8.60 -4.43 -6.16
CA LEU A 167 -7.26 -4.91 -6.48
C LEU A 167 -7.27 -5.63 -7.82
N VAL A 168 -6.16 -5.53 -8.55
CA VAL A 168 -5.91 -6.26 -9.79
C VAL A 168 -4.45 -6.68 -9.81
N SER A 169 -4.18 -7.89 -10.27
CA SER A 169 -2.82 -8.37 -10.44
C SER A 169 -2.14 -7.68 -11.62
N ALA A 170 -1.08 -6.92 -11.35
CA ALA A 170 -0.25 -6.33 -12.40
C ALA A 170 0.46 -7.40 -13.24
N VAL A 171 0.82 -8.54 -12.62
CA VAL A 171 1.43 -9.69 -13.30
C VAL A 171 0.44 -10.32 -14.28
N GLU A 172 -0.82 -10.54 -13.87
CA GLU A 172 -1.83 -11.09 -14.79
C GLU A 172 -2.22 -10.09 -15.89
N ILE A 173 -2.21 -8.78 -15.61
CA ILE A 173 -2.36 -7.77 -16.68
C ILE A 173 -1.23 -7.93 -17.71
N PHE A 174 0.02 -8.06 -17.27
CA PHE A 174 1.14 -8.31 -18.18
C PHE A 174 0.95 -9.59 -18.98
N ASN A 175 0.56 -10.68 -18.35
CA ASN A 175 0.26 -11.94 -19.00
C ASN A 175 -0.83 -11.79 -20.07
N GLU A 176 -1.88 -11.03 -19.78
CA GLU A 176 -2.94 -10.77 -20.76
C GLU A 176 -2.45 -9.91 -21.94
N ILE A 177 -1.57 -8.95 -21.69
CA ILE A 177 -0.91 -8.17 -22.76
C ILE A 177 -0.02 -9.10 -23.61
N VAL A 178 0.74 -9.98 -23.00
CA VAL A 178 1.57 -10.96 -23.75
C VAL A 178 0.71 -11.87 -24.61
N ARG A 179 -0.46 -12.31 -24.14
CA ARG A 179 -1.36 -13.18 -24.91
C ARG A 179 -1.97 -12.46 -26.10
N ARG A 180 -2.43 -11.23 -25.91
CA ARG A 180 -3.17 -10.49 -26.95
C ARG A 180 -2.29 -9.63 -27.83
N HIS A 181 -1.25 -9.05 -27.27
CA HIS A 181 -0.42 -8.03 -27.90
C HIS A 181 1.06 -8.17 -27.52
N PRO A 182 1.74 -9.29 -27.91
CA PRO A 182 3.10 -9.58 -27.46
C PRO A 182 4.12 -8.46 -27.79
N ASN A 183 3.93 -7.75 -28.88
CA ASN A 183 4.80 -6.62 -29.24
C ASN A 183 4.65 -5.44 -28.27
N LEU A 184 3.45 -5.23 -27.71
CA LEU A 184 3.23 -4.18 -26.71
C LEU A 184 3.87 -4.54 -25.38
N ALA A 185 3.86 -5.82 -24.99
CA ALA A 185 4.56 -6.29 -23.79
C ALA A 185 6.04 -5.89 -23.83
N ALA A 186 6.73 -6.17 -24.95
CA ALA A 186 8.12 -5.79 -25.16
C ALA A 186 8.34 -4.26 -25.15
N THR A 187 7.34 -3.50 -25.57
CA THR A 187 7.40 -2.03 -25.52
C THR A 187 7.31 -1.53 -24.09
N LEU A 188 6.44 -2.12 -23.28
CA LEU A 188 6.22 -1.71 -21.87
C LEU A 188 7.41 -2.06 -20.95
N GLU A 189 8.31 -2.92 -21.40
CA GLU A 189 9.60 -3.22 -20.72
C GLU A 189 10.73 -2.25 -21.14
N ARG A 190 10.44 -1.24 -22.00
CA ARG A 190 11.38 -0.16 -22.34
C ARG A 190 11.16 1.04 -21.44
N ASP A 191 12.14 1.93 -21.43
CA ASP A 191 12.07 3.17 -20.67
C ASP A 191 11.03 4.14 -21.23
N PHE A 192 10.27 4.73 -20.31
CA PHE A 192 9.34 5.83 -20.53
C PHE A 192 9.70 7.00 -19.61
N TRP A 193 9.24 8.17 -20.00
CA TRP A 193 9.42 9.40 -19.24
C TRP A 193 8.21 9.64 -18.36
N PHE A 194 8.42 9.59 -17.03
CA PHE A 194 7.37 9.86 -16.05
C PHE A 194 7.57 11.25 -15.44
N ASP A 195 6.52 12.06 -15.43
CA ASP A 195 6.52 13.34 -14.73
C ASP A 195 6.52 13.09 -13.22
N THR A 196 7.51 13.62 -12.52
CA THR A 196 7.65 13.52 -11.07
C THR A 196 6.74 14.46 -10.31
N ARG A 197 6.09 15.39 -11.00
CA ARG A 197 5.22 16.44 -10.43
C ARG A 197 5.87 17.28 -9.33
N GLY A 198 7.19 17.44 -9.41
CA GLY A 198 7.95 18.16 -8.41
C GLY A 198 8.07 17.44 -7.06
N GLN A 199 7.77 16.13 -7.00
CA GLN A 199 7.83 15.36 -5.75
C GLN A 199 9.21 14.80 -5.43
N ARG A 200 10.14 14.88 -6.38
CA ARG A 200 11.51 14.47 -6.13
C ARG A 200 12.27 15.54 -5.35
N GLN A 201 12.97 15.10 -4.32
CA GLN A 201 13.80 15.98 -3.47
C GLN A 201 15.02 16.55 -4.20
N ASP A 202 15.50 15.87 -5.24
CA ASP A 202 16.60 16.34 -6.10
C ASP A 202 16.14 17.35 -7.16
N GLY A 203 14.83 17.70 -7.18
CA GLY A 203 14.24 18.66 -8.13
C GLY A 203 14.08 18.13 -9.55
N ALA A 204 14.41 16.86 -9.82
CA ALA A 204 14.21 16.29 -11.15
C ALA A 204 12.72 16.28 -11.51
N ARG A 205 12.40 16.84 -12.68
CA ARG A 205 11.01 16.89 -13.19
C ARG A 205 10.57 15.61 -13.86
N VAL A 206 11.50 14.79 -14.25
CA VAL A 206 11.25 13.56 -15.01
C VAL A 206 12.06 12.43 -14.41
N GLU A 207 11.46 11.26 -14.37
CA GLU A 207 12.10 10.00 -14.06
C GLU A 207 11.94 9.06 -15.26
N VAL A 208 13.00 8.33 -15.57
CA VAL A 208 13.04 7.41 -16.72
C VAL A 208 13.04 5.99 -16.18
N MET A 209 11.99 5.24 -16.49
CA MET A 209 11.82 3.87 -16.05
C MET A 209 10.84 3.11 -16.96
N PRO A 210 10.87 1.77 -17.00
CA PRO A 210 9.87 1.00 -17.70
C PRO A 210 8.54 0.94 -16.92
N VAL A 211 7.45 0.68 -17.65
CA VAL A 211 6.15 0.36 -17.03
C VAL A 211 6.21 -1.00 -16.33
N TYR A 212 6.88 -1.97 -16.97
CA TYR A 212 7.18 -3.26 -16.36
C TYR A 212 8.67 -3.49 -16.30
N ASN A 213 9.15 -3.91 -15.15
CA ASN A 213 10.56 -4.21 -14.90
C ASN A 213 10.71 -5.60 -14.29
N ARG A 214 11.91 -6.17 -14.43
CA ARG A 214 12.29 -7.43 -13.80
C ARG A 214 13.40 -7.20 -12.82
N HIS A 215 13.14 -7.58 -11.58
CA HIS A 215 14.13 -7.53 -10.52
C HIS A 215 14.19 -8.89 -9.81
N ASN A 216 15.36 -9.49 -9.73
CA ASN A 216 15.57 -10.80 -9.11
C ASN A 216 14.59 -11.91 -9.60
N GLY A 217 14.20 -11.87 -10.87
CA GLY A 217 13.27 -12.82 -11.47
C GLY A 217 11.78 -12.50 -11.24
N LEU A 218 11.44 -11.51 -10.44
CA LEU A 218 10.09 -11.04 -10.21
C LEU A 218 9.73 -9.93 -11.21
N LEU A 219 8.49 -9.92 -11.67
CA LEU A 219 7.95 -8.86 -12.50
C LEU A 219 7.38 -7.77 -11.58
N THR A 220 7.86 -6.55 -11.74
CA THR A 220 7.36 -5.36 -11.05
C THR A 220 6.66 -4.42 -12.04
N ALA A 221 5.70 -3.65 -11.58
CA ALA A 221 4.94 -2.72 -12.40
C ALA A 221 5.00 -1.30 -11.85
N ASN A 222 5.04 -0.33 -12.78
CA ASN A 222 5.01 1.09 -12.51
C ASN A 222 3.89 1.70 -13.34
N MET A 223 2.65 1.59 -12.84
CA MET A 223 1.48 2.10 -13.56
C MET A 223 0.86 3.26 -12.80
N LYS A 224 0.89 4.42 -13.43
CA LYS A 224 0.17 5.61 -12.97
C LYS A 224 -0.68 6.08 -14.15
N TYR A 225 -1.97 5.79 -14.08
CA TYR A 225 -2.89 6.35 -15.06
C TYR A 225 -3.17 7.78 -14.66
N ARG A 226 -2.58 8.67 -15.45
CA ARG A 226 -2.87 10.06 -15.48
C ARG A 226 -2.83 10.80 -14.15
N TYR A 227 -2.29 11.83 -14.36
CA TYR A 227 -2.71 12.98 -13.56
C TYR A 227 -2.63 14.24 -14.39
#